data_4cfabbd0989ef5ac829b5e41cd556f79
#
_entry.id   4cfabbd0989ef5ac829b5e41cd556f79
#
_cell.length_a   1.000
_cell.length_b   1.000
_cell.length_c   1.000
_cell.angle_alpha   90.00
_cell.angle_beta   90.00
_cell.angle_gamma   90.00
#
_symmetry.space_group_name_H-M   'P 1'
#
loop_
_entity.id
_entity.type
_entity.pdbx_description
1 polymer ?
#
loop_
_entity_poly.entity_id
_entity_poly.type
_entity_poly.pdbx_seq_one_letter_code
_entity_poly.pdbx_strand_id
1 'polypeptide(L)'
;MKRSISVGAAVATAGALLLVGVTGAAFADETEVGSGEVDVSVDIAELTVPGQLAMTVGGAATTLTESGSTDLVRQFTGTLPTVTITDTRTAEEIPDGAAWYVLGSSTGFAGNEGQPDIGAGNLGWAPRLIDGGDSGLVAEGDPVDTVMDEGPDAVGLVDQELFAIAADSAAVAPEGQWTSTADLFLRTPATVQPGSYTARVTLSLFE
;
A
#
# COMPACT_ATOMS: atom_id res chain seq x y z
N MET A 1 28.79 2.95 -47.96
CA MET A 1 30.06 2.72 -47.22
C MET A 1 29.88 1.49 -46.36
N LYS A 2 30.55 0.40 -46.73
CA LYS A 2 30.55 -0.88 -45.99
C LYS A 2 31.47 -0.74 -44.79
N ARG A 3 31.04 -1.13 -43.61
CA ARG A 3 31.91 -1.49 -42.48
C ARG A 3 31.55 -2.88 -41.98
N SER A 4 32.45 -3.79 -42.27
CA SER A 4 32.53 -5.11 -41.72
C SER A 4 33.07 -5.05 -40.28
N ILE A 5 32.47 -5.77 -39.37
CA ILE A 5 33.01 -6.02 -38.01
C ILE A 5 33.34 -7.49 -37.93
N SER A 6 34.60 -7.74 -37.65
CA SER A 6 35.24 -9.04 -37.54
C SER A 6 34.88 -9.75 -36.23
N VAL A 7 34.61 -11.07 -36.35
CA VAL A 7 34.42 -12.02 -35.28
C VAL A 7 35.77 -12.35 -34.64
N GLY A 8 35.89 -12.14 -33.32
CA GLY A 8 37.02 -12.59 -32.53
C GLY A 8 36.71 -13.94 -31.89
N ALA A 9 37.45 -14.96 -32.26
CA ALA A 9 37.42 -16.27 -31.64
C ALA A 9 38.12 -16.24 -30.28
N ALA A 10 37.46 -16.66 -29.24
CA ALA A 10 38.05 -16.93 -27.91
C ALA A 10 38.39 -18.40 -27.78
N VAL A 11 39.68 -18.66 -27.56
CA VAL A 11 40.24 -20.01 -27.32
C VAL A 11 40.00 -20.42 -25.86
N ALA A 12 39.37 -21.57 -25.65
CA ALA A 12 39.23 -22.16 -24.35
C ALA A 12 40.45 -22.97 -23.97
N THR A 13 41.03 -22.68 -22.82
CA THR A 13 42.15 -23.37 -22.23
C THR A 13 41.70 -24.62 -21.48
N ALA A 14 42.40 -25.71 -21.73
CA ALA A 14 42.19 -27.01 -21.12
C ALA A 14 42.53 -27.03 -19.63
N GLY A 15 41.64 -27.53 -18.79
CA GLY A 15 41.87 -27.88 -17.39
C GLY A 15 42.33 -29.34 -17.24
N ALA A 16 43.44 -29.54 -16.54
CA ALA A 16 44.06 -30.86 -16.31
C ALA A 16 43.21 -31.71 -15.35
N LEU A 17 42.92 -32.95 -15.74
CA LEU A 17 42.35 -33.99 -14.87
C LEU A 17 43.47 -34.66 -14.05
N LEU A 18 43.35 -34.65 -12.73
CA LEU A 18 44.11 -35.52 -11.82
C LEU A 18 43.40 -36.89 -11.70
N LEU A 19 44.02 -37.89 -12.26
CA LEU A 19 43.62 -39.29 -12.12
C LEU A 19 44.08 -39.85 -10.75
N VAL A 20 43.13 -40.15 -9.88
CA VAL A 20 43.34 -40.99 -8.71
C VAL A 20 42.95 -42.40 -9.12
N GLY A 21 43.92 -43.34 -9.09
CA GLY A 21 43.75 -44.71 -9.49
C GLY A 21 42.81 -45.48 -8.57
N VAL A 22 41.84 -46.16 -9.16
CA VAL A 22 41.08 -47.25 -8.57
C VAL A 22 41.37 -48.53 -9.38
N THR A 23 41.93 -49.51 -8.72
CA THR A 23 42.29 -50.80 -9.26
C THR A 23 41.07 -51.65 -9.60
N GLY A 24 40.95 -52.10 -10.83
CA GLY A 24 40.30 -53.34 -11.16
C GLY A 24 38.82 -53.34 -11.55
N ALA A 25 38.52 -52.73 -12.69
CA ALA A 25 37.42 -53.18 -13.54
C ALA A 25 37.94 -53.11 -14.99
N ALA A 26 37.88 -54.22 -15.67
CA ALA A 26 38.15 -54.23 -17.10
C ALA A 26 37.03 -53.52 -17.82
N PHE A 27 37.25 -52.26 -18.10
CA PHE A 27 36.41 -51.53 -19.06
C PHE A 27 36.80 -52.05 -20.44
N ALA A 28 35.83 -52.55 -21.16
CA ALA A 28 36.00 -52.73 -22.59
C ALA A 28 36.46 -51.41 -23.17
N ASP A 29 37.45 -51.46 -24.04
CA ASP A 29 37.97 -50.24 -24.72
C ASP A 29 36.81 -49.64 -25.58
N GLU A 30 36.10 -48.67 -25.06
CA GLU A 30 35.02 -48.03 -25.78
C GLU A 30 35.64 -47.08 -26.83
N THR A 31 35.53 -47.49 -28.07
CA THR A 31 35.93 -46.64 -29.19
C THR A 31 34.76 -45.76 -29.58
N GLU A 32 34.88 -44.44 -29.36
CA GLU A 32 33.93 -43.49 -29.87
C GLU A 32 33.91 -43.52 -31.40
N VAL A 33 32.77 -43.94 -31.97
CA VAL A 33 32.60 -44.10 -33.43
C VAL A 33 32.01 -42.84 -34.09
N GLY A 34 31.71 -41.82 -33.32
CA GLY A 34 31.26 -40.53 -33.82
C GLY A 34 30.62 -39.68 -32.74
N SER A 35 30.87 -38.39 -32.77
CA SER A 35 30.21 -37.37 -31.96
C SER A 35 29.55 -36.33 -32.89
N GLY A 36 28.44 -35.78 -32.43
CA GLY A 36 27.73 -34.68 -33.10
C GLY A 36 27.34 -33.60 -32.09
N GLU A 37 27.49 -32.36 -32.47
CA GLU A 37 27.08 -31.21 -31.69
C GLU A 37 25.77 -30.64 -32.25
N VAL A 38 24.85 -30.27 -31.38
CA VAL A 38 23.60 -29.61 -31.75
C VAL A 38 23.45 -28.36 -30.89
N ASP A 39 23.39 -27.21 -31.52
CA ASP A 39 23.09 -25.95 -30.82
C ASP A 39 21.60 -25.93 -30.43
N VAL A 40 21.35 -25.71 -29.14
CA VAL A 40 20.00 -25.53 -28.61
C VAL A 40 19.89 -24.11 -28.09
N SER A 41 18.96 -23.32 -28.63
CA SER A 41 18.66 -21.98 -28.19
C SER A 41 17.20 -21.86 -27.70
N VAL A 42 16.97 -21.03 -26.70
CA VAL A 42 15.66 -20.68 -26.21
C VAL A 42 15.59 -19.16 -26.03
N ASP A 43 14.54 -18.56 -26.55
CA ASP A 43 14.19 -17.17 -26.29
C ASP A 43 13.11 -17.16 -25.19
N ILE A 44 13.46 -16.59 -24.04
CA ILE A 44 12.51 -16.42 -22.92
C ILE A 44 11.99 -14.98 -22.98
N ALA A 45 10.73 -14.83 -23.33
CA ALA A 45 10.07 -13.53 -23.30
C ALA A 45 9.89 -13.03 -21.86
N GLU A 46 10.06 -11.73 -21.65
CA GLU A 46 9.77 -11.10 -20.37
C GLU A 46 8.27 -11.21 -20.06
N LEU A 47 7.95 -11.66 -18.83
CA LEU A 47 6.57 -11.70 -18.36
C LEU A 47 6.19 -10.27 -17.90
N THR A 48 5.37 -9.58 -18.67
CA THR A 48 4.78 -8.32 -18.25
C THR A 48 3.63 -8.61 -17.28
N VAL A 49 3.79 -8.21 -16.01
CA VAL A 49 2.71 -8.21 -15.02
C VAL A 49 2.02 -6.84 -15.11
N PRO A 50 0.69 -6.78 -15.32
CA PRO A 50 -0.02 -5.52 -15.31
C PRO A 50 0.18 -4.76 -14.01
N GLY A 51 0.30 -3.44 -14.10
CA GLY A 51 0.35 -2.58 -12.94
C GLY A 51 -0.99 -2.56 -12.19
N GLN A 52 -0.98 -2.10 -10.96
CA GLN A 52 -2.18 -2.02 -10.14
C GLN A 52 -2.17 -0.78 -9.24
N LEU A 53 -3.36 -0.24 -8.99
CA LEU A 53 -3.61 0.71 -7.92
C LEU A 53 -4.01 -0.08 -6.67
N ALA A 54 -3.34 0.17 -5.55
CA ALA A 54 -3.54 -0.58 -4.31
C ALA A 54 -3.43 0.32 -3.08
N MET A 55 -4.08 -0.09 -1.99
CA MET A 55 -3.99 0.57 -0.69
C MET A 55 -3.59 -0.42 0.39
N THR A 56 -2.73 0.01 1.31
CA THR A 56 -2.37 -0.72 2.51
C THR A 56 -2.45 0.17 3.73
N VAL A 57 -2.71 -0.41 4.90
CA VAL A 57 -2.74 0.30 6.19
C VAL A 57 -1.66 -0.28 7.09
N GLY A 58 -0.80 0.57 7.62
CA GLY A 58 0.41 0.22 8.36
C GLY A 58 0.17 -0.37 9.76
N GLY A 59 -1.09 -0.50 10.19
CA GLY A 59 -1.45 -1.09 11.48
C GLY A 59 -2.92 -1.46 11.56
N ALA A 60 -3.24 -2.43 12.38
CA ALA A 60 -4.62 -2.94 12.54
C ALA A 60 -5.41 -2.24 13.66
N ALA A 61 -4.78 -1.39 14.47
CA ALA A 61 -5.42 -0.73 15.60
C ALA A 61 -4.72 0.58 15.96
N THR A 62 -5.48 1.47 16.59
CA THR A 62 -4.98 2.66 17.28
C THR A 62 -5.74 2.82 18.59
N THR A 63 -5.18 3.58 19.54
CA THR A 63 -5.81 3.88 20.82
C THR A 63 -5.97 5.39 20.94
N LEU A 64 -7.17 5.82 21.34
CA LEU A 64 -7.43 7.20 21.68
C LEU A 64 -7.15 7.44 23.18
N THR A 65 -6.48 8.55 23.46
CA THR A 65 -6.12 8.96 24.83
C THR A 65 -6.83 10.25 25.18
N GLU A 66 -7.35 10.35 26.40
CA GLU A 66 -8.05 11.55 26.84
C GLU A 66 -7.13 12.77 26.81
N SER A 67 -7.57 13.82 26.09
CA SER A 67 -6.85 15.07 25.92
C SER A 67 -7.80 16.18 25.49
N GLY A 68 -7.76 17.31 26.19
CA GLY A 68 -8.61 18.49 25.84
C GLY A 68 -10.05 18.41 26.36
N SER A 69 -10.35 17.53 27.31
CA SER A 69 -11.67 17.45 27.97
C SER A 69 -12.01 18.74 28.72
N THR A 70 -13.32 19.04 28.79
CA THR A 70 -13.91 20.12 29.56
C THR A 70 -14.90 19.57 30.58
N ASP A 71 -15.53 20.43 31.36
CA ASP A 71 -16.57 20.03 32.32
C ASP A 71 -17.83 19.45 31.64
N LEU A 72 -18.04 19.73 30.36
CA LEU A 72 -19.24 19.32 29.61
C LEU A 72 -18.94 18.24 28.56
N VAL A 73 -17.74 18.22 28.00
CA VAL A 73 -17.34 17.33 26.91
C VAL A 73 -16.03 16.63 27.25
N ARG A 74 -16.03 15.31 27.16
CA ARG A 74 -14.80 14.52 27.20
C ARG A 74 -14.28 14.36 25.77
N GLN A 75 -12.99 14.57 25.59
CA GLN A 75 -12.31 14.40 24.33
C GLN A 75 -11.17 13.38 24.43
N PHE A 76 -11.10 12.50 23.45
CA PHE A 76 -10.05 11.49 23.32
C PHE A 76 -9.43 11.64 21.94
N THR A 77 -8.10 11.70 21.86
CA THR A 77 -7.36 11.91 20.61
C THR A 77 -6.40 10.77 20.31
N GLY A 78 -6.12 10.57 19.04
CA GLY A 78 -5.16 9.58 18.55
C GLY A 78 -4.84 9.83 17.09
N THR A 79 -4.06 8.94 16.49
CA THR A 79 -3.68 9.06 15.09
C THR A 79 -3.99 7.75 14.37
N LEU A 80 -4.59 7.86 13.20
CA LEU A 80 -4.83 6.70 12.33
C LEU A 80 -3.47 6.12 11.87
N PRO A 81 -3.31 4.78 11.82
CA PRO A 81 -2.12 4.19 11.22
C PRO A 81 -1.91 4.70 9.80
N THR A 82 -0.64 4.83 9.39
CA THR A 82 -0.28 5.29 8.05
C THR A 82 -0.99 4.46 6.97
N VAL A 83 -1.63 5.15 6.05
CA VAL A 83 -2.24 4.59 4.84
C VAL A 83 -1.31 4.85 3.68
N THR A 84 -0.97 3.81 2.94
CA THR A 84 -0.12 3.90 1.75
C THR A 84 -0.95 3.54 0.54
N ILE A 85 -1.00 4.43 -0.44
CA ILE A 85 -1.55 4.21 -1.77
C ILE A 85 -0.36 3.99 -2.71
N THR A 86 -0.41 2.93 -3.51
CA THR A 86 0.64 2.59 -4.47
C THR A 86 0.01 2.39 -5.84
N ASP A 87 0.58 3.03 -6.86
CA ASP A 87 0.21 2.83 -8.25
C ASP A 87 1.43 2.38 -9.06
N THR A 88 1.36 1.18 -9.62
CA THR A 88 2.42 0.59 -10.43
C THR A 88 2.03 0.50 -11.91
N ARG A 89 0.91 1.10 -12.29
CA ARG A 89 0.40 1.10 -13.65
C ARG A 89 1.22 2.03 -14.54
N THR A 90 1.32 1.66 -15.79
CA THR A 90 1.79 2.56 -16.84
C THR A 90 0.69 3.53 -17.28
N ALA A 91 1.04 4.60 -17.97
CA ALA A 91 0.06 5.57 -18.43
C ALA A 91 -1.01 4.94 -19.36
N GLU A 92 -0.63 3.90 -20.13
CA GLU A 92 -1.54 3.18 -21.03
C GLU A 92 -2.51 2.25 -20.28
N GLU A 93 -2.21 1.90 -19.04
CA GLU A 93 -3.06 1.05 -18.17
C GLU A 93 -4.09 1.87 -17.38
N ILE A 94 -3.91 3.20 -17.32
CA ILE A 94 -4.80 4.10 -16.58
C ILE A 94 -5.86 4.63 -17.55
N PRO A 95 -7.17 4.49 -17.23
CA PRO A 95 -8.22 5.04 -18.07
C PRO A 95 -8.13 6.57 -18.20
N ASP A 96 -8.47 7.09 -19.38
CA ASP A 96 -8.49 8.53 -19.62
C ASP A 96 -9.42 9.25 -18.62
N GLY A 97 -8.87 10.23 -17.91
CA GLY A 97 -9.62 11.02 -16.93
C GLY A 97 -9.93 10.29 -15.63
N ALA A 98 -9.27 9.16 -15.38
CA ALA A 98 -9.39 8.46 -14.09
C ALA A 98 -8.85 9.31 -12.95
N ALA A 99 -9.52 9.22 -11.80
CA ALA A 99 -9.13 9.81 -10.53
C ALA A 99 -9.23 8.75 -9.46
N TRP A 100 -8.25 8.67 -8.55
CA TRP A 100 -8.41 7.80 -7.40
C TRP A 100 -8.72 8.61 -6.14
N TYR A 101 -9.50 8.01 -5.24
CA TYR A 101 -9.79 8.60 -3.94
C TYR A 101 -10.00 7.54 -2.88
N VAL A 102 -9.72 7.90 -1.64
CA VAL A 102 -9.95 7.07 -0.46
C VAL A 102 -11.05 7.70 0.37
N LEU A 103 -12.08 6.92 0.67
CA LEU A 103 -13.15 7.30 1.58
C LEU A 103 -13.04 6.49 2.87
N GLY A 104 -13.47 7.09 3.98
CA GLY A 104 -13.52 6.42 5.26
C GLY A 104 -14.83 6.65 6.01
N SER A 105 -15.23 5.67 6.81
CA SER A 105 -16.36 5.76 7.72
C SER A 105 -16.08 4.97 8.99
N SER A 106 -16.86 5.20 10.04
CA SER A 106 -16.73 4.50 11.32
C SER A 106 -18.02 3.80 11.72
N THR A 107 -17.88 2.69 12.42
CA THR A 107 -18.99 2.17 13.26
C THR A 107 -19.12 3.03 14.52
N GLY A 108 -20.27 2.93 15.21
CA GLY A 108 -20.34 3.39 16.58
C GLY A 108 -19.37 2.61 17.48
N PHE A 109 -19.02 3.20 18.62
CA PHE A 109 -18.20 2.57 19.65
C PHE A 109 -19.09 1.73 20.57
N ALA A 110 -18.94 0.43 20.49
CA ALA A 110 -19.61 -0.51 21.39
C ALA A 110 -18.90 -0.58 22.73
N GLY A 111 -19.68 -0.50 23.83
CA GLY A 111 -19.17 -0.69 25.18
C GLY A 111 -18.85 -2.16 25.46
N ASN A 112 -17.64 -2.48 25.88
CA ASN A 112 -17.17 -3.85 26.05
C ASN A 112 -17.78 -4.59 27.27
N GLU A 113 -18.41 -3.85 28.18
CA GLU A 113 -19.01 -4.37 29.43
C GLU A 113 -20.52 -4.04 29.53
N GLY A 114 -21.15 -3.74 28.37
CA GLY A 114 -22.59 -3.44 28.31
C GLY A 114 -22.94 -1.98 28.56
N GLN A 115 -21.96 -1.07 28.49
CA GLN A 115 -22.23 0.37 28.48
C GLN A 115 -23.04 0.74 27.21
N PRO A 116 -23.86 1.79 27.26
CA PRO A 116 -24.50 2.32 26.05
C PRO A 116 -23.48 2.69 24.99
N ASP A 117 -23.80 2.38 23.74
CA ASP A 117 -22.93 2.70 22.60
C ASP A 117 -22.76 4.22 22.43
N ILE A 118 -21.58 4.62 21.95
CA ILE A 118 -21.30 5.98 21.48
C ILE A 118 -21.44 5.98 19.97
N GLY A 119 -22.28 6.86 19.43
CA GLY A 119 -22.54 6.91 17.99
C GLY A 119 -21.30 7.26 17.15
N ALA A 120 -21.26 6.81 15.90
CA ALA A 120 -20.19 7.13 14.95
C ALA A 120 -20.04 8.65 14.71
N GLY A 121 -21.13 9.42 14.83
CA GLY A 121 -21.10 10.88 14.77
C GLY A 121 -20.24 11.56 15.84
N ASN A 122 -19.88 10.84 16.90
CA ASN A 122 -19.00 11.36 17.95
C ASN A 122 -17.50 11.23 17.59
N LEU A 123 -17.14 10.51 16.54
CA LEU A 123 -15.77 10.42 16.02
C LEU A 123 -15.62 11.37 14.83
N GLY A 124 -14.68 12.27 14.95
CA GLY A 124 -14.20 13.13 13.87
C GLY A 124 -12.77 12.80 13.48
N TRP A 125 -12.33 13.37 12.39
CA TRP A 125 -10.95 13.27 11.93
C TRP A 125 -10.47 14.53 11.22
N ALA A 126 -9.16 14.69 11.14
CA ALA A 126 -8.47 15.64 10.29
C ALA A 126 -7.44 14.86 9.45
N PRO A 127 -7.76 14.50 8.20
CA PRO A 127 -6.82 13.87 7.29
C PRO A 127 -5.61 14.77 7.02
N ARG A 128 -4.45 14.16 6.77
CA ARG A 128 -3.26 14.89 6.36
C ARG A 128 -2.33 13.99 5.55
N LEU A 129 -1.66 14.57 4.57
CA LEU A 129 -0.60 13.90 3.84
C LEU A 129 0.66 13.80 4.71
N ILE A 130 1.32 12.63 4.69
CA ILE A 130 2.67 12.45 5.20
C ILE A 130 3.65 12.66 4.04
N ASP A 131 3.32 12.06 2.90
CA ASP A 131 4.00 12.24 1.63
C ASP A 131 2.95 12.32 0.53
N GLY A 132 2.81 13.49 -0.07
CA GLY A 132 1.85 13.76 -1.15
C GLY A 132 2.49 13.71 -2.54
N GLY A 133 3.76 13.29 -2.63
CA GLY A 133 4.53 13.33 -3.86
C GLY A 133 5.02 14.74 -4.23
N ASP A 134 5.78 14.82 -5.31
CA ASP A 134 6.41 16.07 -5.76
C ASP A 134 5.50 16.93 -6.65
N SER A 135 4.46 16.33 -7.26
CA SER A 135 3.54 17.03 -8.17
C SER A 135 2.61 18.03 -7.45
N GLY A 136 2.30 17.77 -6.18
CA GLY A 136 1.30 18.53 -5.44
C GLY A 136 -0.14 18.31 -5.94
N LEU A 137 -0.40 17.22 -6.68
CA LEU A 137 -1.71 16.87 -7.25
C LEU A 137 -2.49 15.88 -6.39
N VAL A 138 -1.88 15.37 -5.33
CA VAL A 138 -2.56 14.58 -4.29
C VAL A 138 -2.93 15.51 -3.15
N ALA A 139 -4.17 15.41 -2.67
CA ALA A 139 -4.69 16.22 -1.59
C ALA A 139 -5.32 15.36 -0.49
N GLU A 140 -5.25 15.85 0.74
CA GLU A 140 -6.06 15.35 1.85
C GLU A 140 -7.51 15.78 1.74
N GLY A 141 -8.41 15.03 2.38
CA GLY A 141 -9.79 15.43 2.61
C GLY A 141 -9.92 16.55 3.65
N ASP A 142 -11.06 17.22 3.66
CA ASP A 142 -11.37 18.21 4.67
C ASP A 142 -11.53 17.57 6.07
N PRO A 143 -11.27 18.31 7.15
CA PRO A 143 -11.60 17.86 8.49
C PRO A 143 -13.12 17.63 8.65
N VAL A 144 -13.49 16.56 9.34
CA VAL A 144 -14.87 16.23 9.68
C VAL A 144 -15.02 16.32 11.19
N ASP A 145 -15.79 17.31 11.64
CA ASP A 145 -16.06 17.54 13.06
C ASP A 145 -17.12 16.59 13.60
N THR A 146 -17.19 16.45 14.93
CA THR A 146 -18.15 15.57 15.60
C THR A 146 -19.52 16.23 15.74
N VAL A 147 -20.56 15.43 15.97
CA VAL A 147 -21.90 15.96 16.30
C VAL A 147 -21.96 16.76 17.63
N MET A 148 -20.85 16.81 18.36
CA MET A 148 -20.71 17.65 19.57
C MET A 148 -20.19 19.05 19.24
N ASP A 149 -19.82 19.29 17.99
CA ASP A 149 -19.33 20.57 17.47
C ASP A 149 -20.45 21.34 16.76
N GLU A 150 -20.14 22.52 16.29
CA GLU A 150 -21.06 23.36 15.53
C GLU A 150 -20.54 23.54 14.10
N GLY A 151 -21.43 23.57 13.12
CA GLY A 151 -21.09 23.82 11.73
C GLY A 151 -21.62 22.76 10.77
N PRO A 152 -21.44 22.98 9.47
CA PRO A 152 -21.93 22.06 8.44
C PRO A 152 -21.18 20.72 8.42
N ASP A 153 -19.92 20.70 8.87
CA ASP A 153 -19.05 19.54 8.87
C ASP A 153 -19.11 18.75 10.19
N ALA A 154 -20.02 19.15 11.12
CA ALA A 154 -20.24 18.52 12.43
C ALA A 154 -21.14 17.27 12.29
N VAL A 155 -20.73 16.32 11.47
CA VAL A 155 -21.48 15.10 11.14
C VAL A 155 -20.83 13.84 11.70
N GLY A 156 -19.54 13.89 11.98
CA GLY A 156 -18.72 12.72 12.35
C GLY A 156 -18.57 11.71 11.21
N LEU A 157 -17.93 10.60 11.49
CA LEU A 157 -17.65 9.57 10.49
C LEU A 157 -18.80 8.57 10.32
N VAL A 158 -20.04 9.06 10.24
CA VAL A 158 -21.26 8.23 10.06
C VAL A 158 -21.33 7.69 8.64
N ASP A 159 -21.17 8.57 7.67
CA ASP A 159 -21.15 8.27 6.25
C ASP A 159 -19.71 8.20 5.73
N GLN A 160 -19.55 8.02 4.42
CA GLN A 160 -18.25 7.99 3.77
C GLN A 160 -17.70 9.41 3.58
N GLU A 161 -16.60 9.71 4.23
CA GLU A 161 -15.92 11.00 4.20
C GLU A 161 -14.59 10.89 3.45
N LEU A 162 -14.20 11.95 2.75
CA LEU A 162 -12.97 11.97 1.95
C LEU A 162 -11.73 11.96 2.85
N PHE A 163 -10.85 10.98 2.61
CA PHE A 163 -9.56 10.87 3.30
C PHE A 163 -8.40 11.42 2.46
N ALA A 164 -8.32 11.02 1.19
CA ALA A 164 -7.31 11.49 0.24
C ALA A 164 -7.81 11.34 -1.20
N ILE A 165 -7.29 12.16 -2.11
CA ILE A 165 -7.67 12.15 -3.53
C ILE A 165 -6.50 12.55 -4.43
N ALA A 166 -6.43 11.94 -5.62
CA ALA A 166 -5.75 12.49 -6.80
C ALA A 166 -6.77 12.66 -7.91
N ALA A 167 -6.96 13.89 -8.36
CA ALA A 167 -7.95 14.23 -9.39
C ALA A 167 -7.55 13.75 -10.81
N ASP A 168 -6.30 13.34 -11.00
CA ASP A 168 -5.75 12.80 -12.26
C ASP A 168 -4.76 11.69 -11.93
N SER A 169 -5.23 10.43 -12.02
CA SER A 169 -4.41 9.24 -11.75
C SER A 169 -3.20 9.16 -12.67
N ALA A 170 -3.34 9.51 -13.96
CA ALA A 170 -2.24 9.40 -14.92
C ALA A 170 -1.13 10.43 -14.63
N ALA A 171 -1.51 11.63 -14.17
CA ALA A 171 -0.54 12.68 -13.85
C ALA A 171 0.31 12.33 -12.62
N VAL A 172 -0.25 11.62 -11.64
CA VAL A 172 0.46 11.26 -10.40
C VAL A 172 1.14 9.89 -10.45
N ALA A 173 0.71 8.96 -11.32
CA ALA A 173 1.23 7.59 -11.39
C ALA A 173 2.78 7.49 -11.49
N PRO A 174 3.51 8.40 -12.18
CA PRO A 174 4.98 8.36 -12.20
C PRO A 174 5.65 8.48 -10.81
N GLU A 175 4.95 8.99 -9.80
CA GLU A 175 5.45 9.07 -8.43
C GLU A 175 5.34 7.72 -7.69
N GLY A 176 4.38 6.90 -8.09
CA GLY A 176 4.24 5.50 -7.69
C GLY A 176 3.69 5.24 -6.30
N GLN A 177 3.82 6.17 -5.35
CA GLN A 177 3.39 5.96 -3.96
C GLN A 177 3.11 7.25 -3.21
N TRP A 178 2.08 7.23 -2.36
CA TRP A 178 1.71 8.33 -1.47
C TRP A 178 1.35 7.79 -0.09
N THR A 179 1.60 8.58 0.95
CA THR A 179 1.27 8.19 2.32
C THR A 179 0.47 9.27 3.04
N SER A 180 -0.55 8.83 3.76
CA SER A 180 -1.47 9.70 4.49
C SER A 180 -1.79 9.13 5.87
N THR A 181 -2.30 9.97 6.75
CA THR A 181 -2.84 9.62 8.06
C THR A 181 -3.98 10.57 8.40
N ALA A 182 -4.61 10.40 9.55
CA ALA A 182 -5.56 11.36 10.11
C ALA A 182 -5.36 11.50 11.62
N ASP A 183 -5.50 12.70 12.12
CA ASP A 183 -5.67 12.91 13.54
C ASP A 183 -7.14 12.61 13.89
N LEU A 184 -7.35 11.70 14.84
CA LEU A 184 -8.67 11.25 15.27
C LEU A 184 -9.06 11.94 16.56
N PHE A 185 -10.32 12.32 16.67
CA PHE A 185 -10.87 12.84 17.92
C PHE A 185 -12.29 12.34 18.16
N LEU A 186 -12.47 11.70 19.30
CA LEU A 186 -13.75 11.26 19.83
C LEU A 186 -14.22 12.28 20.86
N ARG A 187 -15.42 12.84 20.70
CA ARG A 187 -16.06 13.74 21.67
C ARG A 187 -17.36 13.15 22.19
N THR A 188 -17.50 13.16 23.51
CA THR A 188 -18.68 12.62 24.18
C THR A 188 -19.16 13.57 25.27
N PRO A 189 -20.44 13.53 25.69
CA PRO A 189 -20.86 14.21 26.90
C PRO A 189 -20.03 13.78 28.11
N ALA A 190 -19.78 14.67 29.05
CA ALA A 190 -19.05 14.36 30.29
C ALA A 190 -19.70 13.24 31.12
N THR A 191 -20.98 12.98 30.87
CA THR A 191 -21.78 11.93 31.55
C THR A 191 -21.65 10.56 30.89
N VAL A 192 -20.81 10.37 29.84
CA VAL A 192 -20.58 9.06 29.24
C VAL A 192 -20.14 8.06 30.31
N GLN A 193 -20.67 6.84 30.25
CA GLN A 193 -20.32 5.82 31.24
C GLN A 193 -18.84 5.43 31.12
N PRO A 194 -18.11 5.31 32.23
CA PRO A 194 -16.75 4.82 32.23
C PRO A 194 -16.66 3.38 31.70
N GLY A 195 -15.58 3.05 31.03
CA GLY A 195 -15.32 1.70 30.52
C GLY A 195 -14.49 1.71 29.25
N SER A 196 -14.32 0.53 28.67
CA SER A 196 -13.63 0.36 27.40
C SER A 196 -14.64 0.31 26.26
N TYR A 197 -14.34 1.00 25.18
CA TYR A 197 -15.18 1.08 23.98
C TYR A 197 -14.35 0.74 22.75
N THR A 198 -14.97 0.10 21.76
CA THR A 198 -14.31 -0.31 20.53
C THR A 198 -15.17 0.07 19.33
N ALA A 199 -14.55 0.69 18.33
CA ALA A 199 -15.14 0.98 17.01
C ALA A 199 -14.23 0.47 15.90
N ARG A 200 -14.74 0.49 14.67
CA ARG A 200 -13.97 0.16 13.47
C ARG A 200 -14.08 1.31 12.47
N VAL A 201 -12.93 1.84 12.07
CA VAL A 201 -12.83 2.71 10.90
C VAL A 201 -12.58 1.83 9.68
N THR A 202 -13.35 2.04 8.64
CA THR A 202 -13.19 1.37 7.33
C THR A 202 -12.72 2.39 6.31
N LEU A 203 -11.65 2.08 5.61
CA LEU A 203 -11.13 2.86 4.49
C LEU A 203 -11.34 2.07 3.19
N SER A 204 -11.73 2.76 2.13
CA SER A 204 -11.96 2.16 0.81
C SER A 204 -11.33 3.03 -0.27
N LEU A 205 -10.53 2.40 -1.14
CA LEU A 205 -9.92 3.03 -2.30
C LEU A 205 -10.84 2.81 -3.52
N PHE A 206 -11.05 3.86 -4.27
CA PHE A 206 -11.86 3.90 -5.50
C PHE A 206 -11.07 4.54 -6.64
N GLU A 207 -11.47 4.17 -7.85
CA GLU A 207 -11.12 4.82 -9.11
C GLU A 207 -12.32 4.91 -10.03
#